data_5e7558b6bf5a3cd34696d7a5928ac180
#
_entry.id   5e7558b6bf5a3cd34696d7a5928ac180
#
_cell.length_a   1.000
_cell.length_b   1.000
_cell.length_c   1.000
_cell.angle_alpha   90.00
_cell.angle_beta   90.00
_cell.angle_gamma   90.00
#
_symmetry.space_group_name_H-M   'P 1'
#
loop_
_entity.id
_entity.type
_entity.pdbx_description
1 polymer ?
#
loop_
_entity_poly.entity_id
_entity_poly.type
_entity_poly.pdbx_seq_one_letter_code
_entity_poly.pdbx_strand_id
1 'polypeptide(L)'
;DFYPYYIQTYVERDVRLIQNIGDLSKFVRFLKLCAGRIGQLLNISSLANECGVTAVTLSSWISVLEASYICYLLKPDYNNFAKRLVKTPKLYFYDTGLACSLLDITSAQQVSTHFLRGGLFENLVINEFLKSDYNIGVQPNLTFWRDNIGNEIDLLRYSDGNVYAYEIKSGATYSSDFFKGISKWAKLSNTPTERCNVIYTGEQNMITSNGNLIKW
;
A
#
# COMPACT_ATOMS: atom_id res chain seq x y z
N ASP A 1 -3.40 -6.72 -24.57
CA ASP A 1 -3.06 -6.09 -23.28
C ASP A 1 -4.21 -5.28 -22.75
N PHE A 2 -4.78 -5.65 -21.61
CA PHE A 2 -5.96 -5.00 -21.01
C PHE A 2 -5.63 -3.59 -20.47
N TYR A 3 -4.58 -3.45 -19.68
CA TYR A 3 -4.30 -2.23 -18.94
C TYR A 3 -4.02 -0.98 -19.78
N PRO A 4 -3.25 -1.00 -20.88
CA PRO A 4 -3.08 0.17 -21.72
C PRO A 4 -4.40 0.72 -22.26
N TYR A 5 -5.32 -0.15 -22.68
CA TYR A 5 -6.66 0.26 -23.12
C TYR A 5 -7.53 0.76 -21.97
N TYR A 6 -7.47 0.13 -20.82
CA TYR A 6 -8.16 0.58 -19.60
C TYR A 6 -7.70 1.98 -19.17
N ILE A 7 -6.39 2.22 -19.15
CA ILE A 7 -5.83 3.53 -18.84
C ILE A 7 -6.35 4.57 -19.83
N GLN A 8 -6.23 4.30 -21.14
CA GLN A 8 -6.61 5.23 -22.18
C GLN A 8 -8.13 5.51 -22.21
N THR A 9 -8.96 4.51 -22.05
CA THR A 9 -10.42 4.64 -22.24
C THR A 9 -11.12 5.03 -20.95
N TYR A 10 -10.77 4.45 -19.81
CA TYR A 10 -11.44 4.72 -18.54
C TYR A 10 -10.75 5.83 -17.76
N VAL A 11 -9.45 5.69 -17.52
CA VAL A 11 -8.75 6.63 -16.62
C VAL A 11 -8.52 7.98 -17.30
N GLU A 12 -7.99 7.99 -18.52
CA GLU A 12 -7.66 9.22 -19.22
C GLU A 12 -8.88 9.91 -19.84
N ARG A 13 -9.90 9.17 -20.24
CA ARG A 13 -11.09 9.74 -20.86
C ARG A 13 -12.18 10.00 -19.83
N ASP A 14 -12.62 8.98 -19.09
CA ASP A 14 -13.84 9.05 -18.29
C ASP A 14 -13.57 9.64 -16.90
N VAL A 15 -12.53 9.16 -16.20
CA VAL A 15 -12.21 9.62 -14.83
C VAL A 15 -11.82 11.09 -14.81
N ARG A 16 -11.05 11.57 -15.79
CA ARG A 16 -10.68 12.98 -15.86
C ARG A 16 -11.87 13.94 -16.05
N LEU A 17 -12.98 13.48 -16.68
CA LEU A 17 -14.18 14.28 -16.88
C LEU A 17 -14.91 14.59 -15.57
N ILE A 18 -14.77 13.73 -14.56
CA ILE A 18 -15.41 13.91 -13.25
C ILE A 18 -15.01 15.24 -12.60
N GLN A 19 -13.77 15.69 -12.81
CA GLN A 19 -13.22 16.94 -12.24
C GLN A 19 -12.88 17.97 -13.31
N ASN A 20 -13.34 17.77 -14.56
CA ASN A 20 -13.00 18.67 -15.69
C ASN A 20 -11.49 18.93 -15.80
N ILE A 21 -10.68 17.86 -15.72
CA ILE A 21 -9.22 17.94 -15.79
C ILE A 21 -8.81 18.35 -17.20
N GLY A 22 -8.44 19.64 -17.37
CA GLY A 22 -8.13 20.20 -18.70
C GLY A 22 -6.80 19.75 -19.27
N ASP A 23 -5.78 19.54 -18.43
CA ASP A 23 -4.42 19.15 -18.87
C ASP A 23 -4.20 17.64 -18.69
N LEU A 24 -4.49 16.90 -19.76
CA LEU A 24 -4.32 15.45 -19.80
C LEU A 24 -2.87 15.02 -19.58
N SER A 25 -1.90 15.77 -20.11
CA SER A 25 -0.48 15.42 -19.99
C SER A 25 -0.03 15.45 -18.52
N LYS A 26 -0.43 16.46 -17.78
CA LYS A 26 -0.15 16.54 -16.33
C LYS A 26 -0.88 15.46 -15.56
N PHE A 27 -2.10 15.11 -15.95
CA PHE A 27 -2.86 14.04 -15.30
C PHE A 27 -2.22 12.66 -15.52
N VAL A 28 -1.80 12.34 -16.73
CA VAL A 28 -1.06 11.10 -17.04
C VAL A 28 0.25 11.02 -16.25
N ARG A 29 0.99 12.14 -16.20
CA ARG A 29 2.20 12.25 -15.38
C ARG A 29 1.90 12.00 -13.90
N PHE A 30 0.83 12.58 -13.38
CA PHE A 30 0.37 12.36 -12.01
C PHE A 30 0.07 10.88 -11.74
N LEU A 31 -0.63 10.17 -12.63
CA LEU A 31 -0.91 8.74 -12.49
C LEU A 31 0.38 7.90 -12.38
N LYS A 32 1.34 8.16 -13.30
CA LYS A 32 2.65 7.48 -13.26
C LYS A 32 3.44 7.79 -12.00
N LEU A 33 3.40 9.04 -11.53
CA LEU A 33 4.04 9.43 -10.27
C LEU A 33 3.38 8.80 -9.04
N CYS A 34 2.06 8.62 -9.04
CA CYS A 34 1.33 7.85 -8.01
C CYS A 34 1.79 6.39 -8.00
N ALA A 35 1.87 5.74 -9.15
CA ALA A 35 2.37 4.36 -9.25
C ALA A 35 3.82 4.24 -8.74
N GLY A 36 4.67 5.24 -9.02
CA GLY A 36 6.03 5.32 -8.50
C GLY A 36 6.13 5.51 -6.97
N ARG A 37 5.01 5.78 -6.29
CA ARG A 37 4.91 5.98 -4.84
C ARG A 37 4.08 4.93 -4.12
N ILE A 38 3.84 3.81 -4.79
CA ILE A 38 3.08 2.69 -4.21
C ILE A 38 3.72 2.21 -2.90
N GLY A 39 2.92 2.07 -1.84
CA GLY A 39 3.39 1.69 -0.50
C GLY A 39 4.14 2.80 0.27
N GLN A 40 4.20 4.03 -0.27
CA GLN A 40 4.92 5.14 0.37
C GLN A 40 3.95 6.17 0.98
N LEU A 41 4.45 6.92 1.97
CA LEU A 41 3.72 8.04 2.54
C LEU A 41 3.43 9.10 1.46
N LEU A 42 2.19 9.53 1.35
CA LEU A 42 1.73 10.47 0.33
C LEU A 42 2.09 11.91 0.70
N ASN A 43 3.15 12.46 0.12
CA ASN A 43 3.48 13.87 0.23
C ASN A 43 2.82 14.66 -0.92
N ILE A 44 1.67 15.26 -0.62
CA ILE A 44 0.87 16.04 -1.57
C ILE A 44 1.67 17.20 -2.18
N SER A 45 2.42 17.94 -1.37
CA SER A 45 3.18 19.10 -1.84
C SER A 45 4.31 18.70 -2.79
N SER A 46 5.06 17.65 -2.47
CA SER A 46 6.11 17.13 -3.36
C SER A 46 5.52 16.66 -4.69
N LEU A 47 4.46 15.87 -4.62
CA LEU A 47 3.80 15.32 -5.82
C LEU A 47 3.19 16.43 -6.68
N ALA A 48 2.60 17.47 -6.07
CA ALA A 48 2.05 18.62 -6.78
C ALA A 48 3.13 19.40 -7.55
N ASN A 49 4.27 19.65 -6.91
CA ASN A 49 5.41 20.31 -7.55
C ASN A 49 5.92 19.50 -8.76
N GLU A 50 6.04 18.20 -8.62
CA GLU A 50 6.48 17.32 -9.72
C GLU A 50 5.48 17.26 -10.87
N CYS A 51 4.17 17.37 -10.59
CA CYS A 51 3.12 17.44 -11.61
C CYS A 51 2.99 18.84 -12.25
N GLY A 52 3.56 19.87 -11.64
CA GLY A 52 3.38 21.26 -12.07
C GLY A 52 1.95 21.77 -11.85
N VAL A 53 1.35 21.40 -10.71
CA VAL A 53 0.01 21.82 -10.27
C VAL A 53 0.01 22.30 -8.82
N THR A 54 -1.09 22.90 -8.36
CA THR A 54 -1.23 23.26 -6.95
C THR A 54 -1.52 22.04 -6.07
N ALA A 55 -1.19 22.12 -4.77
CA ALA A 55 -1.54 21.07 -3.81
C ALA A 55 -3.06 20.83 -3.72
N VAL A 56 -3.86 21.89 -3.89
CA VAL A 56 -5.33 21.80 -3.92
C VAL A 56 -5.81 21.00 -5.14
N THR A 57 -5.27 21.30 -6.30
CA THR A 57 -5.57 20.55 -7.54
C THR A 57 -5.18 19.08 -7.38
N LEU A 58 -3.99 18.81 -6.85
CA LEU A 58 -3.54 17.43 -6.67
C LEU A 58 -4.40 16.66 -5.68
N SER A 59 -4.79 17.28 -4.55
CA SER A 59 -5.68 16.65 -3.58
C SER A 59 -7.03 16.31 -4.21
N SER A 60 -7.58 17.17 -5.06
CA SER A 60 -8.79 16.90 -5.83
C SER A 60 -8.59 15.71 -6.79
N TRP A 61 -7.46 15.60 -7.46
CA TRP A 61 -7.16 14.47 -8.35
C TRP A 61 -7.03 13.15 -7.59
N ILE A 62 -6.39 13.14 -6.42
CA ILE A 62 -6.34 11.96 -5.53
C ILE A 62 -7.77 11.54 -5.16
N SER A 63 -8.62 12.47 -4.73
CA SER A 63 -10.01 12.15 -4.34
C SER A 63 -10.81 11.55 -5.50
N VAL A 64 -10.56 11.97 -6.75
CA VAL A 64 -11.18 11.36 -7.94
C VAL A 64 -10.70 9.92 -8.13
N LEU A 65 -9.40 9.66 -7.99
CA LEU A 65 -8.86 8.31 -8.10
C LEU A 65 -9.40 7.38 -7.01
N GLU A 66 -9.59 7.89 -5.78
CA GLU A 66 -10.20 7.13 -4.69
C GLU A 66 -11.67 6.82 -4.98
N ALA A 67 -12.46 7.85 -5.40
CA ALA A 67 -13.88 7.69 -5.75
C ALA A 67 -14.11 6.75 -6.95
N SER A 68 -13.11 6.63 -7.83
CA SER A 68 -13.14 5.76 -9.01
C SER A 68 -12.52 4.38 -8.77
N TYR A 69 -12.19 4.03 -7.53
CA TYR A 69 -11.56 2.76 -7.15
C TYR A 69 -10.27 2.45 -7.92
N ILE A 70 -9.50 3.48 -8.29
CA ILE A 70 -8.19 3.33 -8.92
C ILE A 70 -7.11 3.19 -7.84
N CYS A 71 -7.15 4.07 -6.84
CA CYS A 71 -6.26 3.99 -5.68
C CYS A 71 -7.03 4.15 -4.37
N TYR A 72 -6.36 3.89 -3.26
CA TYR A 72 -6.86 4.17 -1.92
C TYR A 72 -5.71 4.65 -1.02
N LEU A 73 -6.07 5.32 0.04
CA LEU A 73 -5.15 5.80 1.06
C LEU A 73 -5.28 4.95 2.31
N LEU A 74 -4.30 4.09 2.56
CA LEU A 74 -4.21 3.35 3.82
C LEU A 74 -3.84 4.33 4.94
N LYS A 75 -4.72 4.45 5.93
CA LYS A 75 -4.56 5.40 7.04
C LYS A 75 -3.59 4.85 8.08
N PRO A 76 -2.83 5.72 8.75
CA PRO A 76 -2.04 5.30 9.89
C PRO A 76 -2.94 4.93 11.06
N ASP A 77 -2.49 3.99 11.87
CA ASP A 77 -3.13 3.68 13.16
C ASP A 77 -2.91 4.81 14.16
N TYR A 78 -3.97 5.21 14.84
CA TYR A 78 -3.94 6.29 15.85
C TYR A 78 -3.83 5.77 17.29
N ASN A 79 -3.74 4.47 17.51
CA ASN A 79 -3.53 3.92 18.84
C ASN A 79 -2.15 4.33 19.37
N ASN A 80 -2.17 5.19 20.39
CA ASN A 80 -1.02 5.90 20.93
C ASN A 80 -0.12 5.00 21.79
N PHE A 81 0.55 4.03 21.20
CA PHE A 81 1.64 3.31 21.88
C PHE A 81 2.98 4.09 21.84
N ALA A 82 3.08 5.10 20.97
CA ALA A 82 4.24 5.98 20.88
C ALA A 82 3.81 7.45 20.82
N LYS A 83 4.53 8.33 21.50
CA LYS A 83 4.18 9.77 21.65
C LYS A 83 4.17 10.58 20.34
N ARG A 84 4.68 10.05 19.23
CA ARG A 84 4.76 10.75 17.93
C ARG A 84 4.56 9.77 16.79
N LEU A 85 3.32 9.67 16.29
CA LEU A 85 2.96 8.86 15.13
C LEU A 85 2.93 9.72 13.85
N VAL A 86 3.25 9.09 12.73
CA VAL A 86 3.06 9.66 11.40
C VAL A 86 1.55 9.76 11.14
N LYS A 87 1.11 10.91 10.60
CA LYS A 87 -0.31 11.17 10.26
C LYS A 87 -0.60 11.04 8.77
N THR A 88 0.43 11.00 7.96
CA THR A 88 0.33 10.94 6.50
C THR A 88 -0.03 9.53 6.07
N PRO A 89 -1.06 9.33 5.23
CA PRO A 89 -1.43 8.01 4.74
C PRO A 89 -0.41 7.49 3.71
N LYS A 90 -0.42 6.18 3.48
CA LYS A 90 0.28 5.52 2.37
C LYS A 90 -0.66 5.37 1.16
N LEU A 91 -0.10 5.48 -0.05
CA LEU A 91 -0.83 5.33 -1.31
C LEU A 91 -0.72 3.90 -1.83
N TYR A 92 -1.87 3.31 -2.19
CA TYR A 92 -1.96 1.99 -2.84
C TYR A 92 -2.95 2.03 -4.00
N PHE A 93 -2.82 1.06 -4.91
CA PHE A 93 -3.75 0.84 -6.01
C PHE A 93 -4.64 -0.37 -5.73
N TYR A 94 -5.93 -0.28 -6.07
CA TYR A 94 -6.83 -1.44 -5.98
C TYR A 94 -6.43 -2.58 -6.92
N ASP A 95 -5.72 -2.24 -8.00
CA ASP A 95 -5.19 -3.23 -8.95
C ASP A 95 -3.68 -3.05 -9.12
N THR A 96 -2.91 -4.05 -8.65
CA THR A 96 -1.44 -4.04 -8.75
C THR A 96 -0.96 -4.13 -10.21
N GLY A 97 -1.73 -4.78 -11.10
CA GLY A 97 -1.43 -4.84 -12.52
C GLY A 97 -1.56 -3.48 -13.21
N LEU A 98 -2.56 -2.68 -12.81
CA LEU A 98 -2.68 -1.28 -13.25
C LEU A 98 -1.46 -0.47 -12.84
N ALA A 99 -1.02 -0.59 -11.58
CA ALA A 99 0.20 0.08 -11.11
C ALA A 99 1.44 -0.35 -11.92
N CYS A 100 1.60 -1.66 -12.18
CA CYS A 100 2.67 -2.18 -13.03
C CYS A 100 2.62 -1.57 -14.43
N SER A 101 1.44 -1.51 -15.06
CA SER A 101 1.28 -0.92 -16.39
C SER A 101 1.64 0.57 -16.44
N LEU A 102 1.26 1.35 -15.43
CA LEU A 102 1.66 2.77 -15.28
C LEU A 102 3.16 2.96 -15.08
N LEU A 103 3.86 1.96 -14.58
CA LEU A 103 5.32 1.91 -14.41
C LEU A 103 6.04 1.32 -15.64
N ASP A 104 5.32 1.07 -16.72
CA ASP A 104 5.83 0.45 -17.94
C ASP A 104 6.43 -0.96 -17.69
N ILE A 105 5.96 -1.67 -16.64
CA ILE A 105 6.33 -3.05 -16.31
C ILE A 105 5.38 -3.99 -17.06
N THR A 106 5.94 -4.79 -17.98
CA THR A 106 5.18 -5.63 -18.92
C THR A 106 5.34 -7.14 -18.66
N SER A 107 6.21 -7.54 -17.73
CA SER A 107 6.45 -8.96 -17.42
C SER A 107 6.76 -9.18 -15.94
N ALA A 108 6.47 -10.39 -15.46
CA ALA A 108 6.82 -10.83 -14.09
C ALA A 108 8.33 -10.75 -13.82
N GLN A 109 9.16 -11.00 -14.85
CA GLN A 109 10.60 -10.91 -14.72
C GLN A 109 11.06 -9.47 -14.42
N GLN A 110 10.45 -8.46 -15.06
CA GLN A 110 10.73 -7.07 -14.77
C GLN A 110 10.34 -6.71 -13.34
N VAL A 111 9.21 -7.21 -12.82
CA VAL A 111 8.81 -7.02 -11.41
C VAL A 111 9.89 -7.54 -10.47
N SER A 112 10.47 -8.71 -10.74
CA SER A 112 11.44 -9.36 -9.85
C SER A 112 12.70 -8.53 -9.60
N THR A 113 13.09 -7.70 -10.55
CA THR A 113 14.28 -6.83 -10.49
C THR A 113 13.96 -5.36 -10.27
N HIS A 114 12.67 -5.00 -10.26
CA HIS A 114 12.25 -3.61 -10.15
C HIS A 114 12.47 -3.06 -8.74
N PHE A 115 12.93 -1.82 -8.61
CA PHE A 115 13.20 -1.18 -7.32
C PHE A 115 11.94 -1.02 -6.45
N LEU A 116 10.73 -0.98 -7.05
CA LEU A 116 9.44 -0.95 -6.35
C LEU A 116 8.87 -2.35 -6.05
N ARG A 117 9.61 -3.44 -6.28
CA ARG A 117 9.14 -4.81 -6.03
C ARG A 117 8.54 -4.96 -4.63
N GLY A 118 9.17 -4.37 -3.62
CA GLY A 118 8.67 -4.39 -2.24
C GLY A 118 7.27 -3.78 -2.12
N GLY A 119 7.12 -2.53 -2.59
CA GLY A 119 5.83 -1.83 -2.54
C GLY A 119 4.74 -2.47 -3.41
N LEU A 120 5.10 -3.03 -4.58
CA LEU A 120 4.17 -3.77 -5.43
C LEU A 120 3.68 -5.06 -4.76
N PHE A 121 4.58 -5.79 -4.09
CA PHE A 121 4.21 -7.00 -3.34
C PHE A 121 3.37 -6.64 -2.09
N GLU A 122 3.75 -5.60 -1.36
CA GLU A 122 2.97 -5.07 -0.23
C GLU A 122 1.54 -4.69 -0.68
N ASN A 123 1.41 -3.97 -1.79
CA ASN A 123 0.11 -3.62 -2.39
C ASN A 123 -0.72 -4.87 -2.74
N LEU A 124 -0.09 -5.88 -3.35
CA LEU A 124 -0.77 -7.14 -3.70
C LEU A 124 -1.33 -7.82 -2.45
N VAL A 125 -0.51 -7.98 -1.42
CA VAL A 125 -0.91 -8.64 -0.16
C VAL A 125 -2.02 -7.86 0.55
N ILE A 126 -1.91 -6.54 0.69
CA ILE A 126 -2.95 -5.72 1.33
C ILE A 126 -4.27 -5.80 0.56
N ASN A 127 -4.23 -5.82 -0.78
CA ASN A 127 -5.43 -5.99 -1.60
C ASN A 127 -6.14 -7.33 -1.36
N GLU A 128 -5.42 -8.40 -1.09
CA GLU A 128 -6.06 -9.69 -0.77
C GLU A 128 -6.80 -9.64 0.59
N PHE A 129 -6.28 -8.90 1.58
CA PHE A 129 -7.02 -8.63 2.81
C PHE A 129 -8.29 -7.80 2.54
N LEU A 130 -8.18 -6.73 1.74
CA LEU A 130 -9.34 -5.91 1.34
C LEU A 130 -10.40 -6.75 0.64
N LYS A 131 -10.01 -7.55 -0.35
CA LYS A 131 -10.93 -8.42 -1.11
C LYS A 131 -11.56 -9.48 -0.22
N SER A 132 -10.80 -10.09 0.67
CA SER A 132 -11.29 -11.07 1.63
C SER A 132 -12.44 -10.50 2.48
N ASP A 133 -12.28 -9.29 3.02
CA ASP A 133 -13.28 -8.64 3.84
C ASP A 133 -14.50 -8.23 3.02
N TYR A 134 -14.29 -7.62 1.84
CA TYR A 134 -15.40 -7.23 0.95
C TYR A 134 -16.22 -8.43 0.45
N ASN A 135 -15.56 -9.56 0.13
CA ASN A 135 -16.24 -10.76 -0.37
C ASN A 135 -17.21 -11.36 0.65
N ILE A 136 -17.01 -11.12 1.94
CA ILE A 136 -17.92 -11.56 3.01
C ILE A 136 -18.81 -10.42 3.52
N GLY A 137 -18.83 -9.27 2.82
CA GLY A 137 -19.66 -8.11 3.16
C GLY A 137 -19.20 -7.33 4.39
N VAL A 138 -17.96 -7.50 4.83
CA VAL A 138 -17.38 -6.78 5.97
C VAL A 138 -16.60 -5.57 5.46
N GLN A 139 -16.77 -4.42 6.13
CA GLN A 139 -15.93 -3.25 5.87
C GLN A 139 -14.52 -3.50 6.41
N PRO A 140 -13.48 -3.40 5.56
CA PRO A 140 -12.11 -3.62 6.00
C PRO A 140 -11.70 -2.61 7.08
N ASN A 141 -11.14 -3.11 8.18
CA ASN A 141 -10.54 -2.28 9.22
C ASN A 141 -9.02 -2.49 9.20
N LEU A 142 -8.40 -1.87 8.22
CA LEU A 142 -6.98 -1.97 7.91
C LEU A 142 -6.30 -0.62 8.11
N THR A 143 -5.14 -0.63 8.76
CA THR A 143 -4.28 0.54 8.95
C THR A 143 -2.82 0.10 8.85
N PHE A 144 -1.89 1.04 8.79
CA PHE A 144 -0.48 0.77 9.04
C PHE A 144 -0.04 1.50 10.31
N TRP A 145 1.08 1.11 10.90
CA TRP A 145 1.65 1.84 12.00
C TRP A 145 3.06 2.33 11.66
N ARG A 146 3.37 3.59 11.99
CA ARG A 146 4.70 4.15 11.82
C ARG A 146 4.98 5.23 12.87
N ASP A 147 6.13 5.13 13.53
CA ASP A 147 6.62 6.17 14.43
C ASP A 147 7.50 7.21 13.68
N ASN A 148 7.84 8.28 14.38
CA ASN A 148 8.64 9.37 13.83
C ASN A 148 10.14 9.05 13.64
N ILE A 149 10.61 7.92 14.15
CA ILE A 149 12.00 7.44 13.96
C ILE A 149 12.11 6.36 12.89
N GLY A 150 10.99 6.04 12.23
CA GLY A 150 10.96 5.17 11.06
C GLY A 150 10.71 3.69 11.35
N ASN A 151 10.35 3.30 12.59
CA ASN A 151 9.82 1.95 12.81
C ASN A 151 8.42 1.88 12.21
N GLU A 152 8.13 0.79 11.51
CA GLU A 152 6.89 0.62 10.75
C GLU A 152 6.36 -0.81 10.88
N ILE A 153 5.04 -0.96 10.80
CA ILE A 153 4.31 -2.20 10.53
C ILE A 153 3.48 -1.96 9.28
N ASP A 154 3.68 -2.80 8.29
CA ASP A 154 3.10 -2.60 6.96
C ASP A 154 1.57 -2.66 6.98
N LEU A 155 1.00 -3.57 7.79
CA LEU A 155 -0.44 -3.73 7.93
C LEU A 155 -0.84 -4.12 9.35
N LEU A 156 -1.82 -3.41 9.91
CA LEU A 156 -2.60 -3.79 11.08
C LEU A 156 -4.04 -4.10 10.64
N ARG A 157 -4.53 -5.29 10.98
CA ARG A 157 -5.92 -5.70 10.74
C ARG A 157 -6.64 -5.87 12.07
N TYR A 158 -7.77 -5.20 12.20
CA TYR A 158 -8.64 -5.31 13.36
C TYR A 158 -9.79 -6.26 13.06
N SER A 159 -9.92 -7.33 13.84
CA SER A 159 -10.99 -8.32 13.73
C SER A 159 -11.33 -8.88 15.11
N ASP A 160 -12.63 -8.99 15.40
CA ASP A 160 -13.16 -9.58 16.64
C ASP A 160 -12.55 -8.98 17.92
N GLY A 161 -12.35 -7.66 17.93
CA GLY A 161 -11.75 -6.95 19.06
C GLY A 161 -10.24 -7.17 19.24
N ASN A 162 -9.60 -7.83 18.29
CA ASN A 162 -8.17 -8.10 18.30
C ASN A 162 -7.45 -7.34 17.17
N VAL A 163 -6.16 -7.08 17.37
CA VAL A 163 -5.27 -6.56 16.34
C VAL A 163 -4.30 -7.65 15.89
N TYR A 164 -4.16 -7.79 14.59
CA TYR A 164 -3.19 -8.68 13.93
C TYR A 164 -2.22 -7.80 13.14
N ALA A 165 -0.93 -7.99 13.39
CA ALA A 165 0.12 -7.25 12.71
C ALA A 165 0.77 -8.10 11.62
N TYR A 166 1.08 -7.45 10.49
CA TYR A 166 1.70 -8.09 9.34
C TYR A 166 2.86 -7.23 8.84
N GLU A 167 4.02 -7.85 8.72
CA GLU A 167 5.16 -7.39 7.94
C GLU A 167 5.15 -8.12 6.61
N ILE A 168 5.44 -7.42 5.51
CA ILE A 168 5.34 -7.96 4.15
C ILE A 168 6.72 -7.87 3.49
N LYS A 169 7.29 -9.00 3.11
CA LYS A 169 8.65 -9.10 2.58
C LYS A 169 8.67 -9.75 1.21
N SER A 170 9.07 -9.02 0.18
CA SER A 170 9.17 -9.54 -1.20
C SER A 170 10.39 -10.44 -1.44
N GLY A 171 11.20 -10.72 -0.42
CA GLY A 171 12.33 -11.64 -0.47
C GLY A 171 11.89 -13.08 -0.24
N ALA A 172 12.47 -14.04 -0.97
CA ALA A 172 12.18 -15.46 -0.81
C ALA A 172 13.03 -16.14 0.27
N THR A 173 14.19 -15.59 0.60
CA THR A 173 15.07 -16.13 1.64
C THR A 173 14.67 -15.60 3.01
N TYR A 174 14.34 -16.50 3.92
CA TYR A 174 14.02 -16.15 5.30
C TYR A 174 15.23 -15.52 6.01
N SER A 175 14.95 -14.49 6.78
CA SER A 175 15.89 -13.88 7.73
C SER A 175 15.16 -13.59 9.04
N SER A 176 15.84 -13.85 10.19
CA SER A 176 15.31 -13.47 11.51
C SER A 176 15.05 -11.97 11.63
N ASP A 177 15.72 -11.16 10.81
CA ASP A 177 15.54 -9.70 10.74
C ASP A 177 14.12 -9.30 10.28
N PHE A 178 13.41 -10.19 9.60
CA PHE A 178 12.02 -9.97 9.19
C PHE A 178 11.10 -9.68 10.38
N PHE A 179 11.43 -10.21 11.56
CA PHE A 179 10.64 -10.03 12.77
C PHE A 179 11.07 -8.83 13.63
N LYS A 180 12.15 -8.12 13.30
CA LYS A 180 12.67 -7.02 14.16
C LYS A 180 11.64 -5.92 14.40
N GLY A 181 11.00 -5.43 13.35
CA GLY A 181 9.99 -4.37 13.43
C GLY A 181 8.79 -4.80 14.26
N ILE A 182 8.20 -5.93 13.85
CA ILE A 182 6.97 -6.44 14.47
C ILE A 182 7.18 -6.85 15.94
N SER A 183 8.32 -7.42 16.30
CA SER A 183 8.64 -7.77 17.70
C SER A 183 8.78 -6.53 18.59
N LYS A 184 9.32 -5.43 18.04
CA LYS A 184 9.39 -4.15 18.76
C LYS A 184 8.00 -3.56 18.96
N TRP A 185 7.19 -3.55 17.92
CA TRP A 185 5.80 -3.06 17.98
C TRP A 185 4.95 -3.91 18.94
N ALA A 186 5.06 -5.24 18.89
CA ALA A 186 4.34 -6.16 19.77
C ALA A 186 4.58 -5.87 21.26
N LYS A 187 5.83 -5.56 21.63
CA LYS A 187 6.19 -5.14 23.00
C LYS A 187 5.57 -3.80 23.37
N LEU A 188 5.53 -2.84 22.45
CA LEU A 188 4.95 -1.51 22.68
C LEU A 188 3.42 -1.55 22.80
N SER A 189 2.77 -2.38 21.98
CA SER A 189 1.31 -2.53 21.93
C SER A 189 0.75 -3.56 22.91
N ASN A 190 1.64 -4.32 23.56
CA ASN A 190 1.27 -5.49 24.38
C ASN A 190 0.47 -6.53 23.57
N THR A 191 0.81 -6.69 22.28
CA THR A 191 0.18 -7.68 21.40
C THR A 191 0.88 -9.02 21.51
N PRO A 192 0.14 -10.13 21.68
CA PRO A 192 0.73 -11.49 21.71
C PRO A 192 1.43 -11.83 20.39
N THR A 193 2.51 -12.61 20.48
CA THR A 193 3.33 -13.00 19.29
C THR A 193 2.54 -13.85 18.30
N GLU A 194 1.53 -14.59 18.74
CA GLU A 194 0.63 -15.39 17.89
C GLU A 194 -0.17 -14.52 16.89
N ARG A 195 -0.28 -13.21 17.15
CA ARG A 195 -0.93 -12.23 16.27
C ARG A 195 0.07 -11.42 15.43
N CYS A 196 1.35 -11.75 15.51
CA CYS A 196 2.42 -11.14 14.74
C CYS A 196 2.77 -12.05 13.56
N ASN A 197 2.68 -11.54 12.34
CA ASN A 197 2.83 -12.33 11.14
C ASN A 197 3.81 -11.66 10.18
N VAL A 198 4.65 -12.46 9.55
CA VAL A 198 5.49 -12.05 8.42
C VAL A 198 5.04 -12.83 7.19
N ILE A 199 4.56 -12.12 6.17
CA ILE A 199 4.22 -12.71 4.87
C ILE A 199 5.39 -12.49 3.92
N TYR A 200 5.85 -13.55 3.23
CA TYR A 200 7.00 -13.47 2.36
C TYR A 200 6.85 -14.36 1.12
N THR A 201 7.71 -14.16 0.12
CA THR A 201 7.66 -14.91 -1.16
C THR A 201 8.41 -16.24 -1.15
N GLY A 202 8.82 -16.76 0.01
CA GLY A 202 9.47 -18.08 0.12
C GLY A 202 8.47 -19.22 0.29
N GLU A 203 8.98 -20.43 0.47
CA GLU A 203 8.19 -21.67 0.36
C GLU A 203 7.74 -22.26 1.72
N GLN A 204 8.17 -21.70 2.85
CA GLN A 204 7.96 -22.34 4.16
C GLN A 204 7.00 -21.54 5.04
N ASN A 205 6.13 -22.26 5.75
CA ASN A 205 5.42 -21.74 6.91
C ASN A 205 6.13 -22.17 8.17
N MET A 206 6.34 -21.24 9.11
CA MET A 206 6.96 -21.53 10.42
C MET A 206 6.27 -20.75 11.54
N ILE A 207 6.14 -21.39 12.70
CA ILE A 207 5.80 -20.73 13.95
C ILE A 207 7.12 -20.49 14.70
N THR A 208 7.39 -19.24 15.04
CA THR A 208 8.62 -18.85 15.75
C THR A 208 8.26 -18.23 17.12
N SER A 209 9.25 -18.03 17.97
CA SER A 209 9.06 -17.29 19.23
C SER A 209 8.66 -15.81 19.02
N ASN A 210 8.84 -15.26 17.82
CA ASN A 210 8.54 -13.88 17.48
C ASN A 210 7.26 -13.70 16.67
N GLY A 211 6.60 -14.79 16.29
CA GLY A 211 5.38 -14.78 15.48
C GLY A 211 5.38 -15.84 14.38
N ASN A 212 4.46 -15.70 13.45
CA ASN A 212 4.24 -16.63 12.35
C ASN A 212 4.93 -16.14 11.08
N LEU A 213 5.68 -17.01 10.43
CA LEU A 213 6.18 -16.81 9.07
C LEU A 213 5.21 -17.52 8.11
N ILE A 214 4.68 -16.80 7.14
CA ILE A 214 3.64 -17.26 6.24
C ILE A 214 4.13 -17.11 4.81
N LYS A 215 4.15 -18.20 4.06
CA LYS A 215 4.39 -18.14 2.62
C LYS A 215 3.18 -17.54 1.89
N TRP A 216 3.50 -16.76 0.88
CA TRP A 216 2.48 -16.20 -0.03
C TRP A 216 2.02 -17.20 -1.09
#